data_fa484d5b85a054162f08db79ebb78293
#
_entry.id   fa484d5b85a054162f08db79ebb78293
#
_cell.length_a   1.000
_cell.length_b   1.000
_cell.length_c   1.000
_cell.angle_alpha   90.00
_cell.angle_beta   90.00
_cell.angle_gamma   90.00
#
_symmetry.space_group_name_H-M   'P 1'
#
loop_
_entity.id
_entity.type
_entity.pdbx_description
1 polymer ?
#
loop_
_entity_poly.entity_id
_entity_poly.type
_entity_poly.pdbx_seq_one_letter_code
_entity_poly.pdbx_strand_id
1 'polypeptide(L)'
;MTAPATHIPVLLAEVIAALAPRDGGVYLDGTFGRGGYSEALLRSAASRVIALDRDPEAIRQGGALQALYAERLTLIEARFGEMEEVLHRLGFERLAGITLDLGVSSMQLDDAERGFSFRADGPLDMRMERSGRSAADLVNTASEEELASIIRDFGEERFARRIARAIIAARPLSRSGELAAIVRRIVPESGGIDPATRTFQALRIAINDELGELDRGLLAAERMLEPGGRLAIVAFQSLEDRRVKSFLRLRSAAAPGTSRHLPREARRAPSFRLIDRKGTTPRAEEIARNPRARSARLRAAERTDAPAWGEAA
;
A
#
# COMPACT_ATOMS: atom_id res chain seq x y z
N MET A 1 27.73 -18.61 10.24
CA MET A 1 27.09 -17.44 9.56
C MET A 1 25.81 -17.96 8.92
N THR A 2 24.67 -17.75 9.55
CA THR A 2 23.36 -18.08 8.98
C THR A 2 23.11 -17.13 7.81
N ALA A 3 22.83 -17.68 6.62
CA ALA A 3 22.42 -16.89 5.46
C ALA A 3 21.26 -15.97 5.88
N PRO A 4 21.24 -14.69 5.44
CA PRO A 4 20.13 -13.80 5.73
C PRO A 4 18.86 -14.47 5.20
N ALA A 5 17.85 -14.60 6.08
CA ALA A 5 16.57 -15.16 5.70
C ALA A 5 16.05 -14.39 4.47
N THR A 6 15.95 -15.07 3.34
CA THR A 6 15.45 -14.51 2.10
C THR A 6 14.01 -14.06 2.37
N HIS A 7 13.77 -12.74 2.37
CA HIS A 7 12.45 -12.17 2.55
C HIS A 7 11.58 -12.56 1.35
N ILE A 8 10.66 -13.48 1.56
CA ILE A 8 9.69 -13.89 0.54
C ILE A 8 8.51 -12.91 0.63
N PRO A 9 8.16 -12.23 -0.48
CA PRO A 9 6.97 -11.36 -0.52
C PRO A 9 5.70 -12.13 -0.15
N VAL A 10 4.76 -11.44 0.48
CA VAL A 10 3.49 -12.03 0.89
C VAL A 10 2.66 -12.37 -0.33
N LEU A 11 2.02 -13.55 -0.36
CA LEU A 11 1.17 -14.02 -1.47
C LEU A 11 1.87 -14.02 -2.84
N LEU A 12 3.20 -14.22 -2.87
CA LEU A 12 4.00 -14.11 -4.10
C LEU A 12 3.45 -14.96 -5.25
N ALA A 13 3.16 -16.23 -4.98
CA ALA A 13 2.66 -17.16 -6.00
C ALA A 13 1.28 -16.73 -6.53
N GLU A 14 0.42 -16.27 -5.63
CA GLU A 14 -0.92 -15.79 -5.94
C GLU A 14 -0.90 -14.48 -6.74
N VAL A 15 0.01 -13.56 -6.42
CA VAL A 15 0.21 -12.30 -7.18
C VAL A 15 0.71 -12.60 -8.59
N ILE A 16 1.73 -13.47 -8.74
CA ILE A 16 2.23 -13.85 -10.06
C ILE A 16 1.17 -14.58 -10.89
N ALA A 17 0.42 -15.48 -10.27
CA ALA A 17 -0.70 -16.16 -10.95
C ALA A 17 -1.80 -15.17 -11.39
N ALA A 18 -2.12 -14.18 -10.56
CA ALA A 18 -3.10 -13.15 -10.89
C ALA A 18 -2.63 -12.25 -12.02
N LEU A 19 -1.36 -11.84 -12.04
CA LEU A 19 -0.78 -10.99 -13.09
C LEU A 19 -0.57 -11.76 -14.40
N ALA A 20 -0.37 -13.09 -14.35
CA ALA A 20 -0.12 -13.97 -15.51
C ALA A 20 0.93 -13.38 -16.47
N PRO A 21 2.20 -13.25 -16.04
CA PRO A 21 3.23 -12.62 -16.84
C PRO A 21 3.40 -13.30 -18.20
N ARG A 22 3.62 -12.48 -19.25
CA ARG A 22 3.82 -12.92 -20.61
C ARG A 22 5.06 -12.30 -21.24
N ASP A 23 5.66 -12.99 -22.18
CA ASP A 23 6.81 -12.48 -22.93
C ASP A 23 6.47 -11.19 -23.66
N GLY A 24 7.41 -10.25 -23.64
CA GLY A 24 7.25 -8.90 -24.19
C GLY A 24 6.34 -7.97 -23.37
N GLY A 25 5.69 -8.46 -22.30
CA GLY A 25 4.84 -7.66 -21.44
C GLY A 25 5.65 -6.64 -20.62
N VAL A 26 5.07 -5.46 -20.40
CA VAL A 26 5.62 -4.44 -19.50
C VAL A 26 4.77 -4.39 -18.23
N TYR A 27 5.42 -4.51 -17.08
CA TYR A 27 4.78 -4.55 -15.77
C TYR A 27 5.26 -3.41 -14.88
N LEU A 28 4.39 -2.91 -14.02
CA LEU A 28 4.75 -1.99 -12.96
C LEU A 28 4.68 -2.71 -11.61
N ASP A 29 5.76 -2.61 -10.84
CA ASP A 29 5.77 -2.85 -9.40
C ASP A 29 5.79 -1.49 -8.70
N GLY A 30 4.66 -1.03 -8.18
CA GLY A 30 4.52 0.31 -7.61
C GLY A 30 5.06 0.43 -6.18
N THR A 31 5.54 -0.67 -5.60
CA THR A 31 5.99 -0.79 -4.20
C THR A 31 7.18 -1.75 -4.12
N PHE A 32 8.30 -1.35 -4.74
CA PHE A 32 9.45 -2.21 -4.98
C PHE A 32 10.00 -2.90 -3.71
N GLY A 33 10.15 -2.15 -2.60
CA GLY A 33 10.67 -2.66 -1.35
C GLY A 33 12.03 -3.33 -1.49
N ARG A 34 12.04 -4.67 -1.43
CA ARG A 34 13.23 -5.51 -1.68
C ARG A 34 13.23 -6.16 -3.07
N GLY A 35 12.30 -5.81 -3.93
CA GLY A 35 12.23 -6.28 -5.30
C GLY A 35 11.71 -7.69 -5.51
N GLY A 36 11.05 -8.28 -4.53
CA GLY A 36 10.64 -9.67 -4.64
C GLY A 36 9.57 -9.92 -5.70
N TYR A 37 8.57 -9.06 -5.85
CA TYR A 37 7.60 -9.14 -6.95
C TYR A 37 8.27 -8.84 -8.29
N SER A 38 9.10 -7.80 -8.35
CA SER A 38 9.86 -7.44 -9.56
C SER A 38 10.72 -8.60 -10.05
N GLU A 39 11.48 -9.26 -9.17
CA GLU A 39 12.31 -10.40 -9.53
C GLU A 39 11.46 -11.60 -9.99
N ALA A 40 10.35 -11.89 -9.32
CA ALA A 40 9.46 -12.97 -9.71
C ALA A 40 8.82 -12.75 -11.09
N LEU A 41 8.41 -11.52 -11.41
CA LEU A 41 7.92 -11.14 -12.73
C LEU A 41 8.98 -11.36 -13.83
N LEU A 42 10.21 -10.89 -13.59
CA LEU A 42 11.34 -11.03 -14.52
C LEU A 42 11.78 -12.47 -14.76
N ARG A 43 11.59 -13.35 -13.75
CA ARG A 43 11.86 -14.80 -13.86
C ARG A 43 10.75 -15.56 -14.55
N SER A 44 9.51 -15.08 -14.43
CA SER A 44 8.33 -15.81 -14.94
C SER A 44 8.15 -15.69 -16.45
N ALA A 45 8.67 -14.61 -17.06
CA ALA A 45 8.55 -14.34 -18.49
C ALA A 45 9.70 -13.44 -18.98
N ALA A 46 9.91 -13.39 -20.29
CA ALA A 46 10.80 -12.42 -20.93
C ALA A 46 10.14 -11.02 -20.96
N SER A 47 9.80 -10.52 -19.77
CA SER A 47 9.10 -9.27 -19.54
C SER A 47 10.04 -8.14 -19.15
N ARG A 48 9.55 -6.90 -19.17
CA ARG A 48 10.19 -5.71 -18.61
C ARG A 48 9.41 -5.27 -17.38
N VAL A 49 10.14 -4.84 -16.34
CA VAL A 49 9.56 -4.33 -15.09
C VAL A 49 10.04 -2.90 -14.86
N ILE A 50 9.09 -1.99 -14.63
CA ILE A 50 9.33 -0.67 -14.08
C ILE A 50 8.93 -0.77 -12.62
N ALA A 51 9.84 -0.44 -11.70
CA ALA A 51 9.60 -0.56 -10.28
C ALA A 51 9.74 0.80 -9.60
N LEU A 52 8.73 1.17 -8.83
CA LEU A 52 8.69 2.41 -8.08
C LEU A 52 8.82 2.12 -6.59
N ASP A 53 9.50 2.97 -5.89
CA ASP A 53 9.41 3.07 -4.44
C ASP A 53 9.63 4.53 -4.03
N ARG A 54 8.87 4.97 -3.03
CA ARG A 54 9.04 6.31 -2.47
C ARG A 54 10.17 6.38 -1.44
N ASP A 55 10.64 5.22 -0.94
CA ASP A 55 11.77 5.14 -0.01
C ASP A 55 13.09 5.09 -0.80
N PRO A 56 13.94 6.15 -0.71
CA PRO A 56 15.22 6.17 -1.40
C PRO A 56 16.14 5.00 -1.01
N GLU A 57 15.97 4.46 0.19
CA GLU A 57 16.75 3.31 0.66
C GLU A 57 16.39 2.02 -0.10
N ALA A 58 15.10 1.82 -0.42
CA ALA A 58 14.65 0.69 -1.24
C ALA A 58 15.27 0.77 -2.65
N ILE A 59 15.26 1.95 -3.27
CA ILE A 59 15.85 2.18 -4.60
C ILE A 59 17.37 1.92 -4.56
N ARG A 60 18.07 2.46 -3.55
CA ARG A 60 19.51 2.26 -3.38
C ARG A 60 19.87 0.77 -3.24
N GLN A 61 19.14 0.02 -2.41
CA GLN A 61 19.37 -1.42 -2.22
C GLN A 61 19.00 -2.24 -3.46
N GLY A 62 18.06 -1.79 -4.27
CA GLY A 62 17.63 -2.43 -5.51
C GLY A 62 18.65 -2.41 -6.64
N GLY A 63 19.72 -1.58 -6.54
CA GLY A 63 20.72 -1.43 -7.59
C GLY A 63 21.40 -2.74 -8.02
N ALA A 64 21.62 -3.67 -7.09
CA ALA A 64 22.18 -4.97 -7.42
C ALA A 64 21.22 -5.83 -8.28
N LEU A 65 19.93 -5.80 -7.97
CA LEU A 65 18.91 -6.47 -8.77
C LEU A 65 18.78 -5.83 -10.15
N GLN A 66 18.80 -4.49 -10.22
CA GLN A 66 18.78 -3.77 -11.49
C GLN A 66 19.99 -4.13 -12.35
N ALA A 67 21.19 -4.20 -11.79
CA ALA A 67 22.39 -4.62 -12.52
C ALA A 67 22.27 -6.07 -13.07
N LEU A 68 21.65 -6.97 -12.31
CA LEU A 68 21.44 -8.36 -12.74
C LEU A 68 20.48 -8.48 -13.93
N TYR A 69 19.42 -7.68 -13.97
CA TYR A 69 18.40 -7.71 -15.02
C TYR A 69 18.59 -6.63 -16.09
N ALA A 70 19.58 -5.75 -15.91
CA ALA A 70 19.99 -4.72 -16.87
C ALA A 70 18.79 -3.93 -17.43
N GLU A 71 18.58 -3.97 -18.77
CA GLU A 71 17.53 -3.21 -19.47
C GLU A 71 16.09 -3.69 -19.14
N ARG A 72 15.93 -4.85 -18.49
CA ARG A 72 14.61 -5.38 -18.17
C ARG A 72 14.04 -4.87 -16.84
N LEU A 73 14.87 -4.27 -15.97
CA LEU A 73 14.45 -3.66 -14.71
C LEU A 73 14.85 -2.19 -14.67
N THR A 74 13.87 -1.32 -14.49
CA THR A 74 14.09 0.12 -14.27
C THR A 74 13.58 0.48 -12.89
N LEU A 75 14.46 1.01 -12.00
CA LEU A 75 14.09 1.47 -10.65
C LEU A 75 13.96 2.99 -10.65
N ILE A 76 12.89 3.51 -10.04
CA ILE A 76 12.61 4.94 -9.97
C ILE A 76 12.13 5.29 -8.57
N GLU A 77 12.75 6.29 -7.96
CA GLU A 77 12.24 6.91 -6.73
C GLU A 77 11.02 7.77 -7.08
N ALA A 78 9.84 7.25 -6.76
CA ALA A 78 8.55 7.92 -6.99
C ALA A 78 7.45 7.28 -6.16
N ARG A 79 6.37 8.02 -5.95
CA ARG A 79 5.14 7.48 -5.39
C ARG A 79 4.36 6.71 -6.45
N PHE A 80 3.73 5.60 -6.08
CA PHE A 80 2.90 4.85 -7.04
C PHE A 80 1.64 5.62 -7.48
N GLY A 81 1.20 6.62 -6.70
CA GLY A 81 0.14 7.56 -7.11
C GLY A 81 0.53 8.42 -8.31
N GLU A 82 1.83 8.56 -8.59
CA GLU A 82 2.41 9.34 -9.69
C GLU A 82 2.78 8.46 -10.91
N MET A 83 2.39 7.16 -10.87
CA MET A 83 2.82 6.18 -11.89
C MET A 83 2.49 6.60 -13.32
N GLU A 84 1.36 7.24 -13.56
CA GLU A 84 0.93 7.67 -14.90
C GLU A 84 1.92 8.70 -15.48
N GLU A 85 2.30 9.72 -14.70
CA GLU A 85 3.25 10.74 -15.12
C GLU A 85 4.65 10.13 -15.34
N VAL A 86 5.09 9.26 -14.44
CA VAL A 86 6.38 8.57 -14.53
C VAL A 86 6.44 7.71 -15.79
N LEU A 87 5.40 6.92 -16.06
CA LEU A 87 5.34 6.04 -17.22
C LEU A 87 5.31 6.81 -18.53
N HIS A 88 4.54 7.89 -18.64
CA HIS A 88 4.52 8.75 -19.83
C HIS A 88 5.89 9.39 -20.10
N ARG A 89 6.60 9.84 -19.06
CA ARG A 89 7.99 10.36 -19.23
C ARG A 89 8.97 9.31 -19.76
N LEU A 90 8.71 8.03 -19.48
CA LEU A 90 9.49 6.90 -20.00
C LEU A 90 9.00 6.40 -21.36
N GLY A 91 7.96 6.99 -21.94
CA GLY A 91 7.40 6.62 -23.25
C GLY A 91 6.46 5.41 -23.20
N PHE A 92 5.93 5.06 -22.02
CA PHE A 92 4.96 3.96 -21.89
C PHE A 92 3.54 4.50 -21.84
N GLU A 93 2.70 4.08 -22.78
CA GLU A 93 1.29 4.45 -22.85
C GLU A 93 0.39 3.43 -22.13
N ARG A 94 0.78 2.16 -22.11
CA ARG A 94 0.01 1.05 -21.54
C ARG A 94 0.90 -0.02 -20.94
N LEU A 95 0.36 -0.76 -19.97
CA LEU A 95 1.02 -1.84 -19.26
C LEU A 95 0.22 -3.13 -19.31
N ALA A 96 0.94 -4.26 -19.36
CA ALA A 96 0.37 -5.60 -19.25
C ALA A 96 -0.07 -5.95 -17.82
N GLY A 97 0.52 -5.31 -16.80
CA GLY A 97 0.11 -5.54 -15.42
C GLY A 97 0.72 -4.54 -14.43
N ILE A 98 0.03 -4.38 -13.31
CA ILE A 98 0.43 -3.52 -12.20
C ILE A 98 0.26 -4.30 -10.90
N THR A 99 1.28 -4.27 -10.03
CA THR A 99 1.19 -4.79 -8.67
C THR A 99 1.50 -3.71 -7.65
N LEU A 100 0.75 -3.74 -6.54
CA LEU A 100 0.96 -2.90 -5.36
C LEU A 100 0.95 -3.77 -4.11
N ASP A 101 1.99 -3.66 -3.28
CA ASP A 101 2.10 -4.26 -1.94
C ASP A 101 2.00 -3.14 -0.91
N LEU A 102 0.79 -2.93 -0.37
CA LEU A 102 0.49 -1.73 0.41
C LEU A 102 1.10 -1.81 1.82
N GLY A 103 1.38 -0.64 2.39
CA GLY A 103 1.87 -0.49 3.75
C GLY A 103 3.38 -0.26 3.82
N VAL A 104 3.99 -0.77 4.89
CA VAL A 104 5.42 -0.56 5.20
C VAL A 104 6.25 -1.78 4.88
N SER A 105 7.45 -1.56 4.38
CA SER A 105 8.41 -2.63 4.15
C SER A 105 8.97 -3.19 5.47
N SER A 106 9.46 -4.44 5.44
CA SER A 106 10.17 -5.02 6.59
C SER A 106 11.40 -4.19 6.99
N MET A 107 12.09 -3.55 6.03
CA MET A 107 13.23 -2.68 6.31
C MET A 107 12.83 -1.48 7.17
N GLN A 108 11.70 -0.84 6.86
CA GLN A 108 11.18 0.28 7.63
C GLN A 108 10.74 -0.13 9.05
N LEU A 109 10.14 -1.31 9.21
CA LEU A 109 9.69 -1.80 10.52
C LEU A 109 10.84 -2.29 11.41
N ASP A 110 11.89 -2.85 10.81
CA ASP A 110 13.00 -3.47 11.55
C ASP A 110 14.08 -2.43 11.92
N ASP A 111 14.10 -1.26 11.28
CA ASP A 111 14.98 -0.15 11.58
C ASP A 111 14.34 0.79 12.63
N ALA A 112 14.85 0.75 13.86
CA ALA A 112 14.36 1.60 14.95
C ALA A 112 14.49 3.11 14.63
N GLU A 113 15.52 3.51 13.87
CA GLU A 113 15.78 4.90 13.49
C GLU A 113 14.72 5.47 12.52
N ARG A 114 13.89 4.61 11.94
CA ARG A 114 12.77 5.02 11.08
C ARG A 114 11.49 5.32 11.88
N GLY A 115 11.38 4.91 13.13
CA GLY A 115 10.26 5.21 14.02
C GLY A 115 8.91 4.56 13.68
N PHE A 116 8.85 3.62 12.75
CA PHE A 116 7.60 2.93 12.38
C PHE A 116 7.13 1.91 13.43
N SER A 117 8.04 1.45 14.28
CA SER A 117 7.78 0.42 15.29
C SER A 117 7.90 0.99 16.71
N PHE A 118 7.11 0.45 17.61
CA PHE A 118 7.20 0.67 19.05
C PHE A 118 7.82 -0.52 19.80
N ARG A 119 8.30 -1.54 19.06
CA ARG A 119 9.00 -2.70 19.64
C ARG A 119 10.44 -2.39 20.01
N ALA A 120 11.07 -1.54 19.22
CA ALA A 120 12.35 -0.92 19.51
C ALA A 120 12.12 0.59 19.59
N ASP A 121 12.70 1.24 20.62
CA ASP A 121 12.56 2.67 20.81
C ASP A 121 13.49 3.43 19.86
N GLY A 122 12.96 4.37 19.11
CA GLY A 122 13.66 5.19 18.14
C GLY A 122 13.06 6.60 18.02
N PRO A 123 13.60 7.45 17.14
CA PRO A 123 13.00 8.74 16.82
C PRO A 123 11.56 8.57 16.36
N LEU A 124 10.66 9.47 16.73
CA LEU A 124 9.27 9.45 16.29
C LEU A 124 9.16 10.09 14.89
N ASP A 125 9.68 9.37 13.86
CA ASP A 125 9.77 9.89 12.48
C ASP A 125 8.60 9.44 11.60
N MET A 126 8.51 8.16 11.26
CA MET A 126 7.50 7.50 10.42
C MET A 126 7.42 7.97 8.96
N ARG A 127 8.35 8.78 8.45
CA ARG A 127 8.36 9.21 7.04
C ARG A 127 8.95 8.12 6.13
N MET A 128 8.23 7.73 5.11
CA MET A 128 8.74 6.78 4.11
C MET A 128 9.80 7.44 3.22
N GLU A 129 9.58 8.68 2.79
CA GLU A 129 10.48 9.45 1.91
C GLU A 129 11.58 10.22 2.61
N ARG A 130 11.62 10.21 3.94
CA ARG A 130 12.56 11.00 4.77
C ARG A 130 12.44 12.53 4.60
N SER A 131 11.42 13.02 3.91
CA SER A 131 11.13 14.44 3.72
C SER A 131 9.76 14.80 4.27
N GLY A 132 9.48 16.09 4.45
CA GLY A 132 8.20 16.57 4.97
C GLY A 132 8.03 16.44 6.48
N ARG A 133 6.79 16.53 6.96
CA ARG A 133 6.38 16.52 8.38
C ARG A 133 6.57 15.12 8.97
N SER A 134 7.29 15.01 10.08
CA SER A 134 7.49 13.77 10.83
C SER A 134 6.32 13.46 11.79
N ALA A 135 6.31 12.26 12.37
CA ALA A 135 5.36 11.93 13.42
C ALA A 135 5.57 12.80 14.68
N ALA A 136 6.82 13.12 15.00
CA ALA A 136 7.14 14.06 16.09
C ALA A 136 6.55 15.45 15.81
N ASP A 137 6.71 15.96 14.59
CA ASP A 137 6.12 17.26 14.22
C ASP A 137 4.60 17.22 14.35
N LEU A 138 3.96 16.15 13.83
CA LEU A 138 2.52 15.98 13.91
C LEU A 138 2.02 15.96 15.35
N VAL A 139 2.56 15.09 16.21
CA VAL A 139 2.08 14.95 17.58
C VAL A 139 2.38 16.19 18.43
N ASN A 140 3.41 16.97 18.11
CA ASN A 140 3.79 18.16 18.86
C ASN A 140 3.08 19.44 18.42
N THR A 141 2.54 19.51 17.19
CA THR A 141 1.95 20.75 16.64
C THR A 141 0.45 20.68 16.36
N ALA A 142 -0.10 19.47 16.11
CA ALA A 142 -1.52 19.31 15.78
C ALA A 142 -2.45 19.65 16.94
N SER A 143 -3.66 20.11 16.64
CA SER A 143 -4.71 20.35 17.66
C SER A 143 -5.24 19.01 18.25
N GLU A 144 -5.98 19.10 19.37
CA GLU A 144 -6.64 17.92 19.96
C GLU A 144 -7.62 17.29 18.95
N GLU A 145 -8.37 18.13 18.25
CA GLU A 145 -9.36 17.71 17.26
C GLU A 145 -8.71 17.02 16.08
N GLU A 146 -7.61 17.56 15.55
CA GLU A 146 -6.83 16.98 14.44
C GLU A 146 -6.28 15.61 14.84
N LEU A 147 -5.59 15.50 15.97
CA LEU A 147 -5.06 14.22 16.46
C LEU A 147 -6.17 13.19 16.72
N ALA A 148 -7.27 13.61 17.35
CA ALA A 148 -8.40 12.72 17.62
C ALA A 148 -9.04 12.22 16.33
N SER A 149 -9.15 13.07 15.31
CA SER A 149 -9.68 12.69 13.99
C SER A 149 -8.76 11.68 13.31
N ILE A 150 -7.45 11.96 13.24
CA ILE A 150 -6.46 11.05 12.67
C ILE A 150 -6.52 9.67 13.34
N ILE A 151 -6.46 9.64 14.67
CA ILE A 151 -6.44 8.38 15.45
C ILE A 151 -7.75 7.61 15.28
N ARG A 152 -8.89 8.30 15.22
CA ARG A 152 -10.20 7.67 15.00
C ARG A 152 -10.35 7.15 13.59
N ASP A 153 -10.05 7.99 12.58
CA ASP A 153 -10.42 7.71 11.18
C ASP A 153 -9.43 6.77 10.51
N PHE A 154 -8.13 6.84 10.85
CA PHE A 154 -7.08 5.98 10.30
C PHE A 154 -6.69 4.81 11.21
N GLY A 155 -6.92 4.92 12.52
CA GLY A 155 -6.67 3.86 13.49
C GLY A 155 -7.89 3.02 13.82
N GLU A 156 -9.09 3.48 13.46
CA GLU A 156 -10.36 2.90 13.92
C GLU A 156 -10.37 2.75 15.46
N GLU A 157 -9.76 3.73 16.18
CA GLU A 157 -9.53 3.67 17.63
C GLU A 157 -10.64 4.42 18.40
N ARG A 158 -11.36 3.71 19.23
CA ARG A 158 -12.47 4.26 20.01
C ARG A 158 -12.04 5.24 21.12
N PHE A 159 -10.81 5.12 21.60
CA PHE A 159 -10.25 6.00 22.64
C PHE A 159 -9.54 7.24 22.08
N ALA A 160 -9.70 7.54 20.80
CA ALA A 160 -8.97 8.56 20.06
C ALA A 160 -8.90 9.92 20.79
N ARG A 161 -10.01 10.45 21.31
CA ARG A 161 -10.01 11.74 22.04
C ARG A 161 -9.19 11.69 23.33
N ARG A 162 -9.26 10.58 24.08
CA ARG A 162 -8.48 10.41 25.32
C ARG A 162 -6.99 10.33 25.02
N ILE A 163 -6.63 9.62 23.95
CA ILE A 163 -5.24 9.51 23.47
C ILE A 163 -4.73 10.89 23.03
N ALA A 164 -5.48 11.61 22.18
CA ALA A 164 -5.11 12.95 21.71
C ALA A 164 -4.84 13.91 22.87
N ARG A 165 -5.75 13.96 23.87
CA ARG A 165 -5.57 14.81 25.06
C ARG A 165 -4.33 14.43 25.87
N ALA A 166 -4.05 13.14 26.02
CA ALA A 166 -2.87 12.69 26.75
C ALA A 166 -1.57 12.98 26.00
N ILE A 167 -1.57 12.88 24.66
CA ILE A 167 -0.43 13.29 23.82
C ILE A 167 -0.14 14.78 24.05
N ILE A 168 -1.16 15.63 23.97
CA ILE A 168 -0.99 17.09 24.18
C ILE A 168 -0.45 17.42 25.57
N ALA A 169 -0.97 16.76 26.60
CA ALA A 169 -0.50 16.97 27.97
C ALA A 169 0.95 16.52 28.22
N ALA A 170 1.47 15.62 27.38
CA ALA A 170 2.81 15.05 27.51
C ALA A 170 3.85 15.67 26.57
N ARG A 171 3.49 16.66 25.76
CA ARG A 171 4.42 17.35 24.85
C ARG A 171 5.58 18.01 25.59
N PRO A 172 6.79 18.06 24.97
CA PRO A 172 7.13 17.54 23.67
C PRO A 172 7.44 16.03 23.67
N LEU A 173 7.08 15.33 22.57
CA LEU A 173 7.41 13.92 22.34
C LEU A 173 8.40 13.81 21.19
N SER A 174 9.44 12.99 21.36
CA SER A 174 10.49 12.80 20.36
C SER A 174 10.76 11.32 20.01
N ARG A 175 10.27 10.40 20.85
CA ARG A 175 10.58 8.98 20.71
C ARG A 175 9.32 8.11 20.62
N SER A 176 9.45 7.02 19.88
CA SER A 176 8.35 6.06 19.69
C SER A 176 7.90 5.39 21.01
N GLY A 177 8.85 5.11 21.90
CA GLY A 177 8.56 4.53 23.23
C GLY A 177 7.73 5.46 24.12
N GLU A 178 7.95 6.77 24.07
CA GLU A 178 7.18 7.76 24.83
C GLU A 178 5.71 7.74 24.40
N LEU A 179 5.46 7.78 23.09
CA LEU A 179 4.12 7.73 22.53
C LEU A 179 3.42 6.40 22.87
N ALA A 180 4.12 5.27 22.71
CA ALA A 180 3.58 3.94 23.01
C ALA A 180 3.19 3.82 24.49
N ALA A 181 4.01 4.35 25.41
CA ALA A 181 3.71 4.35 26.86
C ALA A 181 2.45 5.15 27.18
N ILE A 182 2.24 6.31 26.55
CA ILE A 182 1.02 7.11 26.71
C ILE A 182 -0.21 6.31 26.28
N VAL A 183 -0.16 5.68 25.09
CA VAL A 183 -1.30 4.94 24.55
C VAL A 183 -1.64 3.74 25.42
N ARG A 184 -0.64 2.96 25.86
CA ARG A 184 -0.82 1.77 26.73
C ARG A 184 -1.48 2.08 28.08
N ARG A 185 -1.30 3.30 28.61
CA ARG A 185 -2.00 3.76 29.85
C ARG A 185 -3.50 4.00 29.65
N ILE A 186 -3.94 4.21 28.40
CA ILE A 186 -5.32 4.62 28.07
C ILE A 186 -6.12 3.48 27.49
N VAL A 187 -5.49 2.70 26.59
CA VAL A 187 -6.14 1.63 25.85
C VAL A 187 -5.89 0.30 26.57
N PRO A 188 -6.93 -0.40 27.00
CA PRO A 188 -6.77 -1.73 27.61
C PRO A 188 -6.19 -2.74 26.64
N GLU A 189 -5.34 -3.63 27.11
CA GLU A 189 -4.89 -4.77 26.32
C GLU A 189 -6.08 -5.64 25.92
N SER A 190 -6.13 -6.03 24.66
CA SER A 190 -7.22 -6.83 24.09
C SER A 190 -6.72 -7.71 22.96
N GLY A 191 -7.00 -8.99 23.03
CA GLY A 191 -6.78 -9.93 21.90
C GLY A 191 -5.35 -10.16 21.46
N GLY A 192 -4.35 -9.90 22.32
CA GLY A 192 -2.93 -10.12 22.01
C GLY A 192 -2.33 -9.10 21.03
N ILE A 193 -3.04 -8.01 20.73
CA ILE A 193 -2.56 -6.89 19.93
C ILE A 193 -2.13 -5.76 20.88
N ASP A 194 -0.92 -5.23 20.69
CA ASP A 194 -0.43 -4.11 21.50
C ASP A 194 -1.36 -2.89 21.34
N PRO A 195 -1.78 -2.24 22.43
CA PRO A 195 -2.65 -1.08 22.41
C PRO A 195 -2.16 0.07 21.53
N ALA A 196 -0.85 0.24 21.38
CA ALA A 196 -0.25 1.30 20.55
C ALA A 196 -0.44 1.07 19.04
N THR A 197 -0.72 -0.16 18.60
CA THR A 197 -0.74 -0.53 17.17
C THR A 197 -1.62 0.39 16.33
N ARG A 198 -2.86 0.66 16.76
CA ARG A 198 -3.81 1.48 16.02
C ARG A 198 -3.41 2.94 15.93
N THR A 199 -2.85 3.49 17.01
CA THR A 199 -2.37 4.87 17.04
C THR A 199 -1.16 5.05 16.12
N PHE A 200 -0.19 4.13 16.16
CA PHE A 200 0.97 4.16 15.25
C PHE A 200 0.55 4.01 13.78
N GLN A 201 -0.36 3.10 13.49
CA GLN A 201 -0.95 2.96 12.17
C GLN A 201 -1.61 4.27 11.70
N ALA A 202 -2.40 4.92 12.56
CA ALA A 202 -3.10 6.15 12.22
C ALA A 202 -2.14 7.29 11.87
N LEU A 203 -1.10 7.50 12.69
CA LEU A 203 -0.09 8.53 12.44
C LEU A 203 0.69 8.24 11.17
N ARG A 204 1.10 6.99 10.94
CA ARG A 204 1.79 6.57 9.73
C ARG A 204 0.99 6.86 8.46
N ILE A 205 -0.29 6.47 8.45
CA ILE A 205 -1.20 6.74 7.33
C ILE A 205 -1.32 8.24 7.07
N ALA A 206 -1.49 9.04 8.13
CA ALA A 206 -1.63 10.50 8.01
C ALA A 206 -0.36 11.16 7.46
N ILE A 207 0.82 10.79 7.98
CA ILE A 207 2.10 11.40 7.60
C ILE A 207 2.46 11.08 6.16
N ASN A 208 2.19 9.84 5.72
CA ASN A 208 2.56 9.38 4.40
C ASN A 208 1.45 9.52 3.36
N ASP A 209 0.28 10.05 3.71
CA ASP A 209 -0.90 10.15 2.83
C ASP A 209 -1.23 8.81 2.14
N GLU A 210 -1.09 7.68 2.87
CA GLU A 210 -1.15 6.35 2.28
C GLU A 210 -2.48 6.07 1.56
N LEU A 211 -3.59 6.53 2.14
CA LEU A 211 -4.91 6.29 1.55
C LEU A 211 -5.21 7.23 0.36
N GLY A 212 -4.76 8.49 0.41
CA GLY A 212 -4.87 9.40 -0.72
C GLY A 212 -4.01 8.94 -1.90
N GLU A 213 -2.81 8.45 -1.61
CA GLU A 213 -1.95 7.87 -2.62
C GLU A 213 -2.55 6.61 -3.25
N LEU A 214 -3.18 5.74 -2.44
CA LEU A 214 -3.90 4.58 -2.94
C LEU A 214 -5.03 4.97 -3.90
N ASP A 215 -5.82 5.99 -3.55
CA ASP A 215 -6.89 6.45 -4.42
C ASP A 215 -6.36 6.96 -5.77
N ARG A 216 -5.27 7.76 -5.77
CA ARG A 216 -4.60 8.22 -7.00
C ARG A 216 -4.01 7.05 -7.80
N GLY A 217 -3.35 6.11 -7.13
CA GLY A 217 -2.77 4.93 -7.76
C GLY A 217 -3.79 4.02 -8.42
N LEU A 218 -4.96 3.84 -7.81
CA LEU A 218 -6.07 3.08 -8.38
C LEU A 218 -6.61 3.72 -9.67
N LEU A 219 -6.76 5.04 -9.68
CA LEU A 219 -7.19 5.79 -10.87
C LEU A 219 -6.15 5.74 -11.99
N ALA A 220 -4.88 5.90 -11.65
CA ALA A 220 -3.77 5.79 -12.58
C ALA A 220 -3.68 4.37 -13.17
N ALA A 221 -3.82 3.33 -12.33
CA ALA A 221 -3.81 1.94 -12.79
C ALA A 221 -4.95 1.64 -13.79
N GLU A 222 -6.15 2.19 -13.56
CA GLU A 222 -7.26 2.05 -14.51
C GLU A 222 -6.93 2.65 -15.88
N ARG A 223 -6.22 3.79 -15.91
CA ARG A 223 -5.83 4.47 -17.15
C ARG A 223 -4.64 3.80 -17.84
N MET A 224 -3.67 3.31 -17.07
CA MET A 224 -2.41 2.79 -17.60
C MET A 224 -2.47 1.32 -18.02
N LEU A 225 -3.44 0.54 -17.56
CA LEU A 225 -3.58 -0.85 -18.00
C LEU A 225 -4.17 -0.93 -19.41
N GLU A 226 -3.57 -1.77 -20.25
CA GLU A 226 -4.13 -2.15 -21.54
C GLU A 226 -5.35 -3.06 -21.39
N PRO A 227 -6.23 -3.20 -22.38
CA PRO A 227 -7.26 -4.24 -22.37
C PRO A 227 -6.65 -5.62 -22.18
N GLY A 228 -7.16 -6.40 -21.19
CA GLY A 228 -6.59 -7.65 -20.76
C GLY A 228 -5.42 -7.54 -19.78
N GLY A 229 -4.91 -6.32 -19.54
CA GLY A 229 -3.91 -6.05 -18.51
C GLY A 229 -4.45 -6.28 -17.09
N ARG A 230 -3.61 -6.65 -16.14
CA ARG A 230 -4.03 -7.11 -14.82
C ARG A 230 -3.50 -6.26 -13.68
N LEU A 231 -4.39 -6.01 -12.73
CA LEU A 231 -4.11 -5.33 -11.47
C LEU A 231 -4.11 -6.32 -10.33
N ALA A 232 -3.04 -6.37 -9.53
CA ALA A 232 -2.92 -7.18 -8.33
C ALA A 232 -2.50 -6.31 -7.15
N ILE A 233 -3.32 -6.23 -6.10
CA ILE A 233 -3.07 -5.39 -4.94
C ILE A 233 -3.14 -6.22 -3.67
N VAL A 234 -2.07 -6.20 -2.88
CA VAL A 234 -2.00 -6.80 -1.55
C VAL A 234 -2.20 -5.70 -0.52
N ALA A 235 -3.22 -5.83 0.32
CA ALA A 235 -3.54 -4.92 1.41
C ALA A 235 -3.37 -5.63 2.76
N PHE A 236 -2.90 -4.91 3.78
CA PHE A 236 -2.69 -5.45 5.14
C PHE A 236 -3.66 -4.89 6.16
N GLN A 237 -4.41 -3.86 5.80
CA GLN A 237 -5.30 -3.15 6.69
C GLN A 237 -6.73 -3.10 6.14
N SER A 238 -7.70 -3.04 7.05
CA SER A 238 -9.13 -2.94 6.72
C SER A 238 -9.47 -1.73 5.86
N LEU A 239 -8.81 -0.60 6.07
CA LEU A 239 -9.05 0.64 5.33
C LEU A 239 -8.59 0.53 3.89
N GLU A 240 -7.40 -0.03 3.66
CA GLU A 240 -6.85 -0.29 2.32
C GLU A 240 -7.74 -1.28 1.56
N ASP A 241 -8.01 -2.45 2.17
CA ASP A 241 -8.83 -3.50 1.56
C ASP A 241 -10.23 -2.98 1.18
N ARG A 242 -10.83 -2.16 2.05
CA ARG A 242 -12.15 -1.55 1.82
C ARG A 242 -12.12 -0.62 0.62
N ARG A 243 -11.08 0.24 0.47
CA ARG A 243 -10.92 1.14 -0.68
C ARG A 243 -10.74 0.38 -1.98
N VAL A 244 -9.79 -0.56 -2.04
CA VAL A 244 -9.55 -1.40 -3.21
C VAL A 244 -10.81 -2.18 -3.60
N LYS A 245 -11.47 -2.81 -2.62
CA LYS A 245 -12.73 -3.52 -2.84
C LYS A 245 -13.83 -2.62 -3.41
N SER A 246 -13.99 -1.43 -2.85
CA SER A 246 -15.03 -0.49 -3.28
C SER A 246 -14.75 0.02 -4.69
N PHE A 247 -13.51 0.37 -4.99
CA PHE A 247 -13.06 0.79 -6.31
C PHE A 247 -13.33 -0.29 -7.37
N LEU A 248 -12.83 -1.50 -7.15
CA LEU A 248 -12.98 -2.60 -8.09
C LEU A 248 -14.45 -3.04 -8.25
N ARG A 249 -15.22 -3.07 -7.16
CA ARG A 249 -16.65 -3.40 -7.20
C ARG A 249 -17.44 -2.39 -8.05
N LEU A 250 -17.18 -1.12 -7.87
CA LEU A 250 -17.84 -0.06 -8.63
C LEU A 250 -17.56 -0.21 -10.12
N ARG A 251 -16.32 -0.51 -10.49
CA ARG A 251 -15.85 -0.58 -11.87
C ARG A 251 -16.05 -1.95 -12.55
N SER A 252 -16.45 -2.96 -11.80
CA SER A 252 -16.72 -4.32 -12.33
C SER A 252 -18.20 -4.63 -12.48
N ALA A 253 -19.09 -3.78 -11.99
CA ALA A 253 -20.53 -3.92 -12.17
C ALA A 253 -20.98 -2.92 -13.24
N ALA A 254 -21.93 -3.34 -14.11
CA ALA A 254 -22.71 -2.38 -14.86
C ALA A 254 -23.37 -1.44 -13.84
N ALA A 255 -23.27 -0.13 -14.05
CA ALA A 255 -23.87 0.85 -13.14
C ALA A 255 -25.29 0.40 -12.75
N PRO A 256 -25.63 0.38 -11.44
CA PRO A 256 -26.98 -0.02 -11.03
C PRO A 256 -27.98 0.84 -11.79
N GLY A 257 -28.98 0.18 -12.38
CA GLY A 257 -30.03 0.92 -13.06
C GLY A 257 -30.67 1.87 -12.07
N THR A 258 -30.59 3.16 -12.35
CA THR A 258 -31.41 4.17 -11.68
C THR A 258 -32.87 3.73 -11.73
N SER A 259 -33.63 4.07 -10.68
CA SER A 259 -35.07 3.80 -10.58
C SER A 259 -35.76 3.96 -11.94
N ARG A 260 -36.76 3.13 -12.24
CA ARG A 260 -37.57 3.19 -13.50
C ARG A 260 -38.13 4.58 -13.84
N HIS A 261 -38.04 5.49 -12.88
CA HIS A 261 -38.59 6.85 -12.96
C HIS A 261 -37.55 7.96 -13.19
N LEU A 262 -36.25 7.63 -13.29
CA LEU A 262 -35.19 8.60 -13.59
C LEU A 262 -34.70 8.42 -15.04
N PRO A 263 -34.29 9.50 -15.73
CA PRO A 263 -33.71 9.41 -17.06
C PRO A 263 -32.56 8.37 -17.06
N ARG A 264 -32.47 7.57 -18.11
CA ARG A 264 -31.35 6.64 -18.29
C ARG A 264 -30.07 7.48 -18.49
N GLU A 265 -29.31 7.70 -17.39
CA GLU A 265 -27.91 8.06 -17.56
C GLU A 265 -27.22 6.94 -18.35
N ALA A 266 -26.38 7.32 -19.31
CA ALA A 266 -25.64 6.36 -20.11
C ALA A 266 -24.87 5.42 -19.17
N ARG A 267 -25.26 4.15 -19.13
CA ARG A 267 -24.61 3.13 -18.29
C ARG A 267 -23.15 3.04 -18.70
N ARG A 268 -22.23 3.42 -17.81
CA ARG A 268 -20.80 3.20 -18.04
C ARG A 268 -20.55 1.69 -18.10
N ALA A 269 -19.87 1.24 -19.16
CA ALA A 269 -19.45 -0.13 -19.27
C ALA A 269 -18.41 -0.45 -18.18
N PRO A 270 -18.43 -1.66 -17.60
CA PRO A 270 -17.42 -2.05 -16.61
C PRO A 270 -16.01 -1.93 -17.16
N SER A 271 -15.13 -1.21 -16.48
CA SER A 271 -13.72 -1.06 -16.87
C SER A 271 -12.82 -2.17 -16.32
N PHE A 272 -13.31 -2.95 -15.35
CA PHE A 272 -12.62 -4.11 -14.80
C PHE A 272 -13.53 -5.34 -14.75
N ARG A 273 -12.88 -6.51 -14.81
CA ARG A 273 -13.47 -7.82 -14.52
C ARG A 273 -12.71 -8.40 -13.31
N LEU A 274 -13.42 -8.72 -12.22
CA LEU A 274 -12.79 -9.31 -11.04
C LEU A 274 -12.26 -10.71 -11.37
N ILE A 275 -10.98 -10.96 -11.03
CA ILE A 275 -10.37 -12.30 -11.10
C ILE A 275 -10.84 -13.12 -9.89
N ASP A 276 -10.83 -12.50 -8.70
CA ASP A 276 -11.38 -13.07 -7.47
C ASP A 276 -12.34 -12.08 -6.77
N ARG A 277 -13.58 -12.51 -6.54
CA ARG A 277 -14.60 -11.69 -5.88
C ARG A 277 -14.40 -11.57 -4.36
N LYS A 278 -13.82 -12.60 -3.73
CA LYS A 278 -13.67 -12.67 -2.27
C LYS A 278 -12.36 -12.04 -1.80
N GLY A 279 -11.36 -12.04 -2.64
CA GLY A 279 -9.97 -11.73 -2.30
C GLY A 279 -9.27 -12.96 -1.69
N THR A 280 -8.04 -13.19 -2.12
CA THR A 280 -7.21 -14.30 -1.67
C THR A 280 -6.49 -13.94 -0.37
N THR A 281 -6.44 -14.85 0.59
CA THR A 281 -5.71 -14.72 1.86
C THR A 281 -4.56 -15.71 1.93
N PRO A 282 -3.50 -15.41 2.69
CA PRO A 282 -2.38 -16.32 2.88
C PRO A 282 -2.80 -17.67 3.47
N ARG A 283 -2.10 -18.72 3.08
CA ARG A 283 -2.29 -20.07 3.63
C ARG A 283 -1.67 -20.17 5.03
N ALA A 284 -2.10 -21.15 5.80
CA ALA A 284 -1.59 -21.39 7.15
C ALA A 284 -0.06 -21.57 7.18
N GLU A 285 0.51 -22.24 6.18
CA GLU A 285 1.95 -22.48 6.05
C GLU A 285 2.73 -21.18 5.81
N GLU A 286 2.16 -20.24 5.06
CA GLU A 286 2.75 -18.93 4.84
C GLU A 286 2.70 -18.09 6.12
N ILE A 287 1.55 -18.09 6.82
CA ILE A 287 1.40 -17.37 8.10
C ILE A 287 2.36 -17.92 9.15
N ALA A 288 2.58 -19.24 9.20
CA ALA A 288 3.52 -19.84 10.12
C ALA A 288 4.98 -19.41 9.87
N ARG A 289 5.37 -19.21 8.60
CA ARG A 289 6.70 -18.72 8.20
C ARG A 289 6.83 -17.21 8.30
N ASN A 290 5.77 -16.48 7.99
CA ASN A 290 5.70 -15.03 8.03
C ASN A 290 4.43 -14.54 8.74
N PRO A 291 4.45 -14.36 10.08
CA PRO A 291 3.28 -13.90 10.84
C PRO A 291 2.73 -12.54 10.38
N ARG A 292 3.55 -11.71 9.71
CA ARG A 292 3.12 -10.42 9.13
C ARG A 292 2.12 -10.59 7.99
N ALA A 293 2.12 -11.76 7.33
CA ALA A 293 1.17 -12.08 6.27
C ALA A 293 -0.26 -12.31 6.76
N ARG A 294 -0.49 -12.56 8.05
CA ARG A 294 -1.79 -12.97 8.60
C ARG A 294 -2.97 -12.09 8.20
N SER A 295 -2.75 -10.79 8.07
CA SER A 295 -3.79 -9.82 7.71
C SER A 295 -3.85 -9.51 6.22
N ALA A 296 -2.94 -10.07 5.43
CA ALA A 296 -2.83 -9.77 4.02
C ALA A 296 -4.05 -10.25 3.22
N ARG A 297 -4.43 -9.47 2.22
CA ARG A 297 -5.49 -9.81 1.28
C ARG A 297 -5.13 -9.33 -0.11
N LEU A 298 -5.01 -10.26 -1.04
CA LEU A 298 -4.85 -9.96 -2.46
C LEU A 298 -6.21 -9.69 -3.09
N ARG A 299 -6.31 -8.61 -3.85
CA ARG A 299 -7.41 -8.34 -4.78
C ARG A 299 -6.86 -8.18 -6.18
N ALA A 300 -7.47 -8.89 -7.13
CA ALA A 300 -7.04 -8.87 -8.51
C ALA A 300 -8.20 -8.66 -9.48
N ALA A 301 -7.92 -7.91 -10.54
CA ALA A 301 -8.87 -7.63 -11.59
C ALA A 301 -8.15 -7.50 -12.94
N GLU A 302 -8.88 -7.79 -14.02
CA GLU A 302 -8.44 -7.64 -15.40
C GLU A 302 -9.13 -6.44 -16.04
N ARG A 303 -8.37 -5.61 -16.71
CA ARG A 303 -8.86 -4.44 -17.46
C ARG A 303 -9.67 -4.91 -18.66
N THR A 304 -10.85 -4.31 -18.88
CA THR A 304 -11.66 -4.53 -20.07
C THR A 304 -11.24 -3.57 -21.20
N ASP A 305 -11.90 -3.63 -22.34
CA ASP A 305 -11.76 -2.68 -23.44
C ASP A 305 -12.57 -1.37 -23.25
N ALA A 306 -13.42 -1.32 -22.22
CA ALA A 306 -14.20 -0.13 -21.92
C ALA A 306 -13.29 1.06 -21.53
N PRO A 307 -13.65 2.30 -21.82
CA PRO A 307 -12.92 3.49 -21.37
C PRO A 307 -12.74 3.53 -19.84
N ALA A 308 -11.65 4.12 -19.36
CA ALA A 308 -11.49 4.42 -17.95
C ALA A 308 -12.57 5.38 -17.46
N TRP A 309 -13.08 5.18 -16.24
CA TRP A 309 -14.21 5.98 -15.75
C TRP A 309 -13.81 7.41 -15.32
N GLY A 310 -12.52 7.65 -15.11
CA GLY A 310 -12.02 8.90 -14.56
C GLY A 310 -12.33 9.02 -13.05
N GLU A 311 -12.16 10.22 -12.52
CA GLU A 311 -12.58 10.53 -11.15
C GLU A 311 -14.10 10.41 -11.05
N ALA A 312 -14.59 9.77 -9.98
CA ALA A 312 -16.01 9.79 -9.68
C ALA A 312 -16.37 11.23 -9.31
N ALA A 313 -17.29 11.82 -10.08
CA ALA A 313 -17.83 13.14 -9.80
C ALA A 313 -18.62 13.13 -8.48
#